data_e2564232f6b5a62be005dcd27c7f5a5a
#
_entry.id   e2564232f6b5a62be005dcd27c7f5a5a
#
_cell.length_a   1.000
_cell.length_b   1.000
_cell.length_c   1.000
_cell.angle_alpha   90.00
_cell.angle_beta   90.00
_cell.angle_gamma   90.00
#
_symmetry.space_group_name_H-M   'P 1'
#
loop_
_entity.id
_entity.type
_entity.pdbx_description
1 polymer ?
#
loop_
_entity_poly.entity_id
_entity_poly.type
_entity_poly.pdbx_seq_one_letter_code
_entity_poly.pdbx_strand_id
1 'polypeptide(L)'
;LKKLNVPVYGTALTIGLIEGKLKEHGLTGTARLQVTPPGSHIQLGCMDVELIHVNHSIADAVALAIHSPAGVVVHTGDFKIDCTPAEGEMIDLARFAELGKEGVLALLADSTNAERAGYTQTEQTVNNSLDSLFMRAE
;
A
#
# COMPACT_ATOMS: atom_id res chain seq x y z
N LEU A 1 -6.82 -12.78 14.13
CA LEU A 1 -5.57 -13.52 14.37
C LEU A 1 -5.71 -14.58 15.48
N LYS A 2 -6.47 -14.35 16.56
CA LYS A 2 -6.67 -15.38 17.61
C LYS A 2 -7.19 -16.74 17.09
N LYS A 3 -7.93 -16.74 16.00
CA LYS A 3 -8.58 -17.95 15.44
C LYS A 3 -7.85 -18.53 14.22
N LEU A 4 -6.93 -17.79 13.63
CA LEU A 4 -6.24 -18.14 12.40
C LEU A 4 -4.73 -18.07 12.62
N ASN A 5 -4.08 -19.23 12.63
CA ASN A 5 -2.61 -19.29 12.71
C ASN A 5 -2.00 -19.28 11.30
N VAL A 6 -2.16 -18.17 10.60
CA VAL A 6 -1.62 -17.97 9.26
C VAL A 6 -0.54 -16.89 9.27
N PRO A 7 0.41 -16.90 8.33
CA PRO A 7 1.33 -15.79 8.14
C PRO A 7 0.58 -14.51 7.77
N VAL A 8 1.07 -13.38 8.26
CA VAL A 8 0.62 -12.04 7.91
C VAL A 8 1.78 -11.33 7.23
N TYR A 9 1.59 -10.96 5.98
CA TYR A 9 2.56 -10.25 5.18
C TYR A 9 2.22 -8.77 5.13
N GLY A 10 3.22 -7.92 5.11
CA GLY A 10 3.03 -6.48 4.99
C GLY A 10 4.37 -5.74 4.92
N THR A 11 4.33 -4.49 4.53
CA THR A 11 5.49 -3.61 4.53
C THR A 11 5.97 -3.31 5.96
N ALA A 12 7.18 -2.76 6.09
CA ALA A 12 7.83 -2.60 7.40
C ALA A 12 6.99 -1.75 8.36
N LEU A 13 6.47 -0.61 7.90
CA LEU A 13 5.62 0.26 8.72
C LEU A 13 4.30 -0.43 9.10
N THR A 14 3.65 -1.09 8.16
CA THR A 14 2.40 -1.83 8.41
C THR A 14 2.61 -2.93 9.44
N ILE A 15 3.68 -3.71 9.34
CA ILE A 15 4.01 -4.75 10.32
C ILE A 15 4.28 -4.14 11.71
N GLY A 16 5.03 -3.03 11.79
CA GLY A 16 5.27 -2.33 13.05
C GLY A 16 3.99 -1.83 13.73
N LEU A 17 3.04 -1.29 12.94
CA LEU A 17 1.72 -0.88 13.45
C LEU A 17 0.90 -2.09 13.95
N ILE A 18 0.94 -3.22 13.23
CA ILE A 18 0.29 -4.46 13.66
C ILE A 18 0.90 -5.00 14.96
N GLU A 19 2.22 -4.98 15.10
CA GLU A 19 2.91 -5.39 16.34
C GLU A 19 2.47 -4.55 17.54
N GLY A 20 2.37 -3.22 17.35
CA GLY A 20 1.84 -2.31 18.37
C GLY A 20 0.42 -2.70 18.79
N LYS A 21 -0.47 -2.94 17.82
CA LYS A 21 -1.84 -3.38 18.10
C LYS A 21 -1.92 -4.75 18.78
N LEU A 22 -1.11 -5.71 18.37
CA LEU A 22 -1.05 -7.02 19.02
C LEU A 22 -0.59 -6.89 20.49
N LYS A 23 0.36 -6.00 20.78
CA LYS A 23 0.83 -5.71 22.14
C LYS A 23 -0.28 -5.11 22.98
N GLU A 24 -1.01 -4.11 22.48
CA GLU A 24 -2.15 -3.49 23.17
C GLU A 24 -3.23 -4.51 23.55
N HIS A 25 -3.42 -5.54 22.73
CA HIS A 25 -4.41 -6.58 22.96
C HIS A 25 -3.89 -7.84 23.65
N GLY A 26 -2.65 -7.84 24.14
CA GLY A 26 -2.02 -8.99 24.79
C GLY A 26 -1.84 -10.21 23.86
N LEU A 27 -1.63 -9.96 22.58
CA LEU A 27 -1.50 -10.97 21.53
C LEU A 27 -0.07 -11.08 20.96
N THR A 28 0.90 -10.53 21.64
CA THR A 28 2.30 -10.58 21.22
C THR A 28 2.74 -12.05 21.01
N GLY A 29 3.38 -12.32 19.89
CA GLY A 29 3.86 -13.67 19.53
C GLY A 29 2.77 -14.64 19.06
N THR A 30 1.51 -14.22 18.96
CA THR A 30 0.41 -15.08 18.47
C THR A 30 0.27 -15.11 16.96
N ALA A 31 0.95 -14.22 16.25
CA ALA A 31 0.92 -14.10 14.80
C ALA A 31 2.32 -14.24 14.20
N ARG A 32 2.41 -14.88 13.05
CA ARG A 32 3.63 -14.96 12.24
C ARG A 32 3.67 -13.76 11.30
N LEU A 33 4.32 -12.68 11.73
CA LEU A 33 4.46 -11.46 10.96
C LEU A 33 5.67 -11.57 10.02
N GLN A 34 5.51 -11.16 8.77
CA GLN A 34 6.57 -11.19 7.76
C GLN A 34 6.62 -9.85 7.05
N VAL A 35 7.74 -9.16 7.18
CA VAL A 35 8.01 -7.93 6.44
C VAL A 35 8.30 -8.28 4.99
N THR A 36 7.55 -7.65 4.09
CA THR A 36 7.63 -7.88 2.64
C THR A 36 7.67 -6.53 1.95
N PRO A 37 8.82 -6.11 1.41
CA PRO A 37 8.94 -4.80 0.77
C PRO A 37 8.22 -4.75 -0.58
N PRO A 38 7.92 -3.54 -1.12
CA PRO A 38 7.46 -3.37 -2.49
C PRO A 38 8.42 -4.05 -3.49
N GLY A 39 7.90 -4.53 -4.61
CA GLY A 39 8.63 -5.30 -5.62
C GLY A 39 8.81 -6.78 -5.26
N SER A 40 8.33 -7.21 -4.09
CA SER A 40 8.41 -8.63 -3.68
C SER A 40 7.23 -9.44 -4.19
N HIS A 41 7.46 -10.75 -4.27
CA HIS A 41 6.47 -11.76 -4.62
C HIS A 41 6.25 -12.73 -3.47
N ILE A 42 4.99 -13.11 -3.23
CA ILE A 42 4.59 -14.06 -2.19
C ILE A 42 3.87 -15.23 -2.85
N GLN A 43 4.47 -16.41 -2.84
CA GLN A 43 3.83 -17.61 -3.38
C GLN A 43 2.82 -18.20 -2.39
N LEU A 44 1.56 -18.24 -2.78
CA LEU A 44 0.44 -18.78 -2.00
C LEU A 44 -0.27 -19.89 -2.78
N GLY A 45 0.28 -21.09 -2.72
CA GLY A 45 -0.24 -22.23 -3.51
C GLY A 45 -0.08 -21.99 -5.01
N CYS A 46 -1.18 -21.92 -5.75
CA CYS A 46 -1.17 -21.62 -7.19
C CYS A 46 -1.21 -20.11 -7.51
N MET A 47 -1.25 -19.27 -6.51
CA MET A 47 -1.23 -17.81 -6.69
C MET A 47 0.14 -17.25 -6.38
N ASP A 48 0.59 -16.29 -7.19
CA ASP A 48 1.74 -15.44 -6.93
C ASP A 48 1.23 -14.01 -6.68
N VAL A 49 1.54 -13.46 -5.52
CA VAL A 49 1.09 -12.12 -5.11
C VAL A 49 2.27 -11.17 -5.13
N GLU A 50 2.25 -10.25 -6.08
CA GLU A 50 3.24 -9.19 -6.24
C GLU A 50 2.80 -7.93 -5.47
N LEU A 51 3.73 -7.31 -4.75
CA LEU A 51 3.54 -6.04 -4.05
C LEU A 51 4.09 -4.90 -4.90
N ILE A 52 3.22 -4.01 -5.37
CA ILE A 52 3.59 -2.89 -6.25
C ILE A 52 3.58 -1.60 -5.44
N HIS A 53 4.65 -0.80 -5.50
CA HIS A 53 4.72 0.47 -4.78
C HIS A 53 3.63 1.45 -5.26
N VAL A 54 2.91 2.04 -4.30
CA VAL A 54 1.97 3.15 -4.56
C VAL A 54 2.22 4.29 -3.57
N ASN A 55 1.87 5.50 -3.97
CA ASN A 55 1.88 6.63 -3.06
C ASN A 55 0.56 6.70 -2.28
N HIS A 56 0.66 7.03 -1.01
CA HIS A 56 -0.45 7.36 -0.13
C HIS A 56 0.06 8.22 1.03
N SER A 57 -0.82 8.69 1.90
CA SER A 57 -0.43 9.46 3.12
C SER A 57 0.24 8.59 4.20
N ILE A 58 0.35 7.30 4.00
CA ILE A 58 1.16 6.38 4.80
C ILE A 58 2.36 5.90 3.97
N ALA A 59 3.54 5.86 4.57
CA ALA A 59 4.73 5.32 3.92
C ALA A 59 4.58 3.81 3.63
N ASP A 60 5.32 3.31 2.66
CA ASP A 60 5.36 1.91 2.23
C ASP A 60 4.01 1.36 1.73
N ALA A 61 3.09 2.21 1.26
CA ALA A 61 1.83 1.75 0.69
C ALA A 61 2.07 0.86 -0.55
N VAL A 62 1.25 -0.18 -0.69
CA VAL A 62 1.36 -1.12 -1.82
C VAL A 62 0.01 -1.48 -2.41
N ALA A 63 -0.01 -1.63 -3.72
CA ALA A 63 -1.01 -2.39 -4.43
C ALA A 63 -0.61 -3.86 -4.51
N LEU A 64 -1.55 -4.72 -4.82
CA LEU A 64 -1.33 -6.15 -5.02
C LEU A 64 -1.72 -6.56 -6.44
N ALA A 65 -0.81 -7.21 -7.16
CA ALA A 65 -1.15 -7.95 -8.36
C ALA A 65 -1.18 -9.45 -8.01
N ILE A 66 -2.35 -10.06 -8.12
CA ILE A 66 -2.58 -11.46 -7.76
C ILE A 66 -2.64 -12.27 -9.05
N HIS A 67 -1.55 -12.94 -9.37
CA HIS A 67 -1.44 -13.82 -10.52
C HIS A 67 -2.01 -15.20 -10.16
N SER A 68 -2.97 -15.66 -10.93
CA SER A 68 -3.61 -16.96 -10.74
C SER A 68 -3.75 -17.70 -12.07
N PRO A 69 -4.03 -19.00 -12.08
CA PRO A 69 -4.33 -19.72 -13.32
C PRO A 69 -5.51 -19.17 -14.13
N ALA A 70 -6.41 -18.41 -13.47
CA ALA A 70 -7.56 -17.80 -14.13
C ALA A 70 -7.26 -16.42 -14.73
N GLY A 71 -6.15 -15.80 -14.36
CA GLY A 71 -5.75 -14.45 -14.78
C GLY A 71 -5.25 -13.60 -13.62
N VAL A 72 -4.97 -12.33 -13.93
CA VAL A 72 -4.44 -11.36 -12.97
C VAL A 72 -5.55 -10.51 -12.39
N VAL A 73 -5.59 -10.41 -11.06
CA VAL A 73 -6.46 -9.46 -10.34
C VAL A 73 -5.55 -8.40 -9.71
N VAL A 74 -5.87 -7.13 -9.93
CA VAL A 74 -5.16 -6.01 -9.31
C VAL A 74 -6.03 -5.38 -8.24
N HIS A 75 -5.49 -5.24 -7.03
CA HIS A 75 -6.08 -4.48 -5.94
C HIS A 75 -5.17 -3.31 -5.61
N THR A 76 -5.63 -2.08 -5.81
CA THR A 76 -4.78 -0.89 -5.67
C THR A 76 -4.35 -0.60 -4.24
N GLY A 77 -5.04 -1.15 -3.24
CA GLY A 77 -5.00 -0.57 -1.91
C GLY A 77 -5.50 0.87 -1.95
N ASP A 78 -5.27 1.62 -0.89
CA ASP A 78 -5.46 3.07 -0.89
C ASP A 78 -4.27 3.70 -1.63
N PHE A 79 -4.54 4.54 -2.61
CA PHE A 79 -3.49 5.09 -3.46
C PHE A 79 -3.75 6.54 -3.86
N LYS A 80 -2.69 7.19 -4.26
CA LYS A 80 -2.69 8.55 -4.82
C LYS A 80 -1.69 8.60 -5.97
N ILE A 81 -2.07 9.22 -7.07
CA ILE A 81 -1.12 9.50 -8.15
C ILE A 81 -0.47 10.85 -7.81
N ASP A 82 0.70 10.78 -7.19
CA ASP A 82 1.50 11.94 -6.81
C ASP A 82 2.85 11.88 -7.53
N CYS A 83 3.09 12.84 -8.42
CA CYS A 83 4.36 12.96 -9.16
C CYS A 83 5.44 13.70 -8.36
N THR A 84 5.11 14.24 -7.20
CA THR A 84 6.02 14.95 -6.30
C THR A 84 5.80 14.51 -4.87
N PRO A 85 6.04 13.21 -4.56
CA PRO A 85 5.88 12.71 -3.20
C PRO A 85 6.83 13.46 -2.26
N ALA A 86 6.42 13.61 -1.00
CA ALA A 86 7.24 14.29 0.00
C ALA A 86 8.52 13.50 0.33
N GLU A 87 8.42 12.19 0.32
CA GLU A 87 9.52 11.25 0.53
C GLU A 87 9.33 10.01 -0.35
N GLY A 88 10.43 9.34 -0.67
CA GLY A 88 10.44 8.08 -1.40
C GLY A 88 10.24 8.23 -2.91
N GLU A 89 9.82 7.14 -3.51
CA GLU A 89 9.65 7.00 -4.95
C GLU A 89 8.21 7.31 -5.37
N MET A 90 8.03 7.64 -6.64
CA MET A 90 6.69 7.75 -7.25
C MET A 90 6.03 6.37 -7.33
N ILE A 91 4.70 6.36 -7.37
CA ILE A 91 3.92 5.17 -7.71
C ILE A 91 4.48 4.51 -8.98
N ASP A 92 4.61 3.18 -8.96
CA ASP A 92 5.14 2.40 -10.09
C ASP A 92 4.11 2.27 -11.22
N LEU A 93 3.86 3.38 -11.90
CA LEU A 93 2.98 3.41 -13.07
C LEU A 93 3.49 2.52 -14.21
N ALA A 94 4.80 2.30 -14.31
CA ALA A 94 5.37 1.44 -15.34
C ALA A 94 4.89 0.00 -15.15
N ARG A 95 4.92 -0.51 -13.91
CA ARG A 95 4.43 -1.86 -13.62
C ARG A 95 2.94 -2.02 -13.87
N PHE A 96 2.12 -1.02 -13.52
CA PHE A 96 0.69 -1.03 -13.85
C PHE A 96 0.44 -1.05 -15.37
N ALA A 97 1.24 -0.31 -16.14
CA ALA A 97 1.14 -0.33 -17.60
C ALA A 97 1.52 -1.68 -18.21
N GLU A 98 2.51 -2.37 -17.65
CA GLU A 98 2.88 -3.73 -18.05
C GLU A 98 1.73 -4.71 -17.78
N LEU A 99 1.17 -4.72 -16.58
CA LEU A 99 0.01 -5.55 -16.22
C LEU A 99 -1.18 -5.27 -17.14
N GLY A 100 -1.43 -4.00 -17.48
CA GLY A 100 -2.47 -3.62 -18.44
C GLY A 100 -2.24 -4.20 -19.84
N LYS A 101 -0.99 -4.32 -20.29
CA LYS A 101 -0.64 -4.96 -21.58
C LYS A 101 -0.77 -6.48 -21.53
N GLU A 102 -0.42 -7.10 -20.40
CA GLU A 102 -0.57 -8.54 -20.17
C GLU A 102 -2.05 -8.94 -20.10
N GLY A 103 -2.91 -8.04 -19.64
CA GLY A 103 -4.33 -8.23 -19.45
C GLY A 103 -4.71 -8.48 -17.98
N VAL A 104 -5.59 -7.65 -17.46
CA VAL A 104 -6.11 -7.71 -16.09
C VAL A 104 -7.54 -8.23 -16.12
N LEU A 105 -7.79 -9.33 -15.40
CA LEU A 105 -9.10 -9.95 -15.27
C LEU A 105 -10.07 -9.08 -14.47
N ALA A 106 -9.59 -8.48 -13.38
CA ALA A 106 -10.37 -7.60 -12.52
C ALA A 106 -9.47 -6.55 -11.86
N LEU A 107 -10.00 -5.34 -11.74
CA LEU A 107 -9.39 -4.23 -11.01
C LEU A 107 -10.30 -3.85 -9.84
N LEU A 108 -9.78 -3.96 -8.62
CA LEU A 108 -10.39 -3.47 -7.39
C LEU A 108 -9.66 -2.18 -7.01
N ALA A 109 -10.28 -1.04 -7.30
CA ALA A 109 -9.64 0.26 -7.11
C ALA A 109 -10.27 1.04 -5.96
N ASP A 110 -9.43 1.73 -5.17
CA ASP A 110 -9.89 2.77 -4.27
C ASP A 110 -10.66 3.83 -5.06
N SER A 111 -11.80 4.23 -4.54
CA SER A 111 -12.69 5.22 -5.14
C SER A 111 -13.06 6.36 -4.19
N THR A 112 -12.27 6.55 -3.16
CA THR A 112 -12.47 7.52 -2.08
C THR A 112 -12.63 8.90 -2.67
N ASN A 113 -12.96 9.67 -3.05
CA ASN A 113 -13.18 10.98 -3.64
C ASN A 113 -13.60 10.93 -5.12
N ALA A 114 -14.04 9.77 -5.63
CA ALA A 114 -14.36 9.63 -7.05
C ALA A 114 -15.45 10.59 -7.53
N GLU A 115 -16.37 11.01 -6.63
CA GLU A 115 -17.45 11.95 -6.94
C GLU A 115 -17.09 13.42 -6.65
N ARG A 116 -15.92 13.72 -6.08
CA ARG A 116 -15.50 15.10 -5.79
C ARG A 116 -14.83 15.72 -7.00
N ALA A 117 -15.32 16.87 -7.43
CA ALA A 117 -14.67 17.64 -8.46
C ALA A 117 -13.33 18.20 -8.01
N GLY A 118 -12.34 18.25 -8.91
CA GLY A 118 -11.01 18.81 -8.66
C GLY A 118 -9.94 17.75 -8.48
N TYR A 119 -8.79 18.15 -7.95
CA TYR A 119 -7.61 17.32 -7.74
C TYR A 119 -7.20 17.34 -6.26
N THR A 120 -6.67 16.23 -5.77
CA THR A 120 -6.05 16.15 -4.46
C THR A 120 -4.69 16.85 -4.50
N GLN A 121 -4.40 17.62 -3.46
CA GLN A 121 -3.08 18.27 -3.31
C GLN A 121 -1.96 17.24 -3.17
N THR A 122 -0.74 17.60 -3.61
CA THR A 122 0.45 16.75 -3.45
C THR A 122 0.86 16.70 -1.98
N GLU A 123 1.54 15.64 -1.55
CA GLU A 123 2.09 15.53 -0.19
C GLU A 123 3.12 16.65 0.07
N GLN A 124 3.87 17.05 -0.94
CA GLN A 124 4.80 18.18 -0.82
C GLN A 124 4.08 19.49 -0.47
N THR A 125 2.90 19.74 -1.02
CA THR A 125 2.08 20.91 -0.70
C THR A 125 1.60 20.87 0.76
N VAL A 126 1.24 19.69 1.26
CA VAL A 126 0.85 19.48 2.66
C VAL A 126 2.01 19.74 3.58
N ASN A 127 3.19 19.19 3.28
CA ASN A 127 4.42 19.43 4.07
C ASN A 127 4.77 20.91 4.15
N ASN A 128 4.82 21.60 3.02
CA ASN A 128 5.11 23.05 3.00
C ASN A 128 4.11 23.87 3.84
N SER A 129 2.85 23.42 3.86
CA SER A 129 1.82 24.06 4.68
C SER A 129 2.04 23.82 6.17
N LEU A 130 2.40 22.60 6.55
CA LEU A 130 2.73 22.24 7.93
C LEU A 130 3.98 23.02 8.41
N ASP A 131 5.05 23.04 7.64
CA ASP A 131 6.26 23.79 7.94
C ASP A 131 5.93 25.27 8.17
N SER A 132 5.12 25.85 7.30
CA SER A 132 4.68 27.25 7.45
C SER A 132 3.87 27.50 8.72
N LEU A 133 3.07 26.53 9.16
CA LEU A 133 2.31 26.62 10.41
C LEU A 133 3.23 26.50 11.63
N PHE A 134 4.17 25.58 11.64
CA PHE A 134 5.15 25.42 12.72
C PHE A 134 6.02 26.65 12.87
N MET A 135 6.53 27.21 11.77
CA MET A 135 7.35 28.43 11.79
C MET A 135 6.61 29.67 12.31
N ARG A 136 5.29 29.69 12.26
CA ARG A 136 4.47 30.79 12.81
C ARG A 136 4.06 30.58 14.26
N ALA A 137 4.23 29.38 14.77
CA ALA A 137 3.87 29.02 16.15
C ALA A 137 5.01 29.31 17.15
N GLU A 138 6.21 29.65 16.66
CA GLU A 138 7.34 30.17 17.45
C GLU A 138 7.20 31.69 17.67
#